data_8bb90ace6bac51e8ffbbc7da86cfa991
#
_entry.id   8bb90ace6bac51e8ffbbc7da86cfa991
#
_cell.length_a   1.000
_cell.length_b   1.000
_cell.length_c   1.000
_cell.angle_alpha   90.00
_cell.angle_beta   90.00
_cell.angle_gamma   90.00
#
_symmetry.space_group_name_H-M   'P 1'
#
loop_
_entity.id
_entity.type
_entity.pdbx_description
1 polymer ?
#
loop_
_entity_poly.entity_id
_entity_poly.type
_entity_poly.pdbx_seq_one_letter_code
_entity_poly.pdbx_strand_id
1 'polypeptide(L)'
;DKINAYIQQLLESSDLKETSKICDNEMLNAILCRYQRQCNEKHIVFHTDIRSDTVQNIYQHDLTSLFCNLLDNALESADNIPDSFIELTVEKKENSPFIIIILINSCRSTPVYDQDGLPVSHKANKGRHGFGIKSIKKVVKQYHGNLQMYYDNDSGTFHTIITLKQ
;
A
#
# COMPACT_ATOMS: atom_id res chain seq x y z
N ASP A 1 20.53 1.08 9.16
CA ASP A 1 19.43 1.61 8.33
C ASP A 1 18.14 0.88 8.70
N LYS A 2 17.12 1.65 9.18
CA LYS A 2 15.86 1.07 9.73
C LYS A 2 15.10 0.21 8.72
N ILE A 3 15.24 0.48 7.43
CA ILE A 3 14.58 -0.28 6.35
C ILE A 3 15.26 -1.63 6.18
N ASN A 4 16.58 -1.70 6.21
CA ASN A 4 17.29 -2.98 6.13
C ASN A 4 17.05 -3.86 7.35
N ALA A 5 16.99 -3.28 8.55
CA ALA A 5 16.60 -4.00 9.77
C ALA A 5 15.16 -4.54 9.68
N TYR A 6 14.24 -3.75 9.11
CA TYR A 6 12.85 -4.16 8.89
C TYR A 6 12.73 -5.28 7.85
N ILE A 7 13.49 -5.18 6.75
CA ILE A 7 13.56 -6.23 5.72
C ILE A 7 14.09 -7.53 6.32
N GLN A 8 15.16 -7.48 7.12
CA GLN A 8 15.68 -8.65 7.79
C GLN A 8 14.69 -9.25 8.79
N GLN A 9 14.03 -8.41 9.57
CA GLN A 9 13.01 -8.86 10.52
C GLN A 9 11.81 -9.54 9.83
N LEU A 10 11.43 -9.08 8.63
CA LEU A 10 10.41 -9.74 7.80
C LEU A 10 10.88 -11.11 7.29
N LEU A 11 12.14 -11.21 6.87
CA LEU A 11 12.71 -12.46 6.32
C LEU A 11 13.02 -13.51 7.41
N GLU A 12 13.37 -13.09 8.61
CA GLU A 12 13.73 -13.95 9.75
C GLU A 12 12.51 -14.40 10.57
N SER A 13 11.32 -13.81 10.35
CA SER A 13 10.13 -14.23 11.08
C SER A 13 9.77 -15.67 10.71
N SER A 14 9.73 -16.55 11.73
CA SER A 14 9.36 -17.96 11.59
C SER A 14 7.97 -18.21 10.97
N ASP A 15 7.18 -17.15 10.87
CA ASP A 15 5.84 -17.10 10.30
C ASP A 15 5.80 -17.23 8.77
N LEU A 16 6.94 -17.10 8.09
CA LEU A 16 7.06 -17.33 6.64
C LEU A 16 6.85 -18.81 6.24
N LYS A 17 6.92 -19.73 7.21
CA LYS A 17 6.83 -21.17 6.93
C LYS A 17 5.40 -21.69 6.78
N GLU A 18 4.39 -20.94 7.22
CA GLU A 18 2.97 -21.37 7.17
C GLU A 18 2.05 -20.44 6.36
N THR A 19 2.57 -19.41 5.71
CA THR A 19 1.75 -18.44 4.99
C THR A 19 1.42 -18.91 3.59
N SER A 20 0.16 -18.87 3.22
CA SER A 20 -0.29 -19.04 1.84
C SER A 20 0.44 -18.05 0.91
N LYS A 21 0.95 -18.55 -0.19
CA LYS A 21 1.61 -17.70 -1.19
C LYS A 21 0.58 -16.79 -1.85
N ILE A 22 0.67 -15.49 -1.58
CA ILE A 22 -0.22 -14.45 -2.14
C ILE A 22 0.27 -14.01 -3.52
N CYS A 23 1.60 -13.85 -3.69
CA CYS A 23 2.19 -13.45 -4.97
C CYS A 23 3.57 -14.09 -5.19
N ASP A 24 4.10 -13.92 -6.40
CA ASP A 24 5.38 -14.52 -6.83
C ASP A 24 6.63 -13.77 -6.31
N ASN A 25 6.52 -12.48 -6.02
CA ASN A 25 7.64 -11.70 -5.47
C ASN A 25 7.75 -11.92 -3.96
N GLU A 26 8.87 -12.47 -3.51
CA GLU A 26 9.08 -12.84 -2.09
C GLU A 26 8.94 -11.68 -1.12
N MET A 27 9.49 -10.50 -1.45
CA MET A 27 9.43 -9.33 -0.59
C MET A 27 7.99 -8.81 -0.48
N LEU A 28 7.29 -8.66 -1.60
CA LEU A 28 5.90 -8.23 -1.60
C LEU A 28 5.03 -9.26 -0.88
N ASN A 29 5.26 -10.55 -1.10
CA ASN A 29 4.54 -11.61 -0.40
C ASN A 29 4.69 -11.51 1.13
N ALA A 30 5.91 -11.27 1.64
CA ALA A 30 6.15 -11.09 3.07
C ALA A 30 5.40 -9.86 3.62
N ILE A 31 5.40 -8.76 2.89
CA ILE A 31 4.65 -7.55 3.23
C ILE A 31 3.14 -7.87 3.30
N LEU A 32 2.58 -8.46 2.25
CA LEU A 32 1.15 -8.76 2.17
C LEU A 32 0.70 -9.73 3.27
N CYS A 33 1.45 -10.78 3.55
CA CYS A 33 1.17 -11.71 4.64
C CYS A 33 1.13 -11.01 6.01
N ARG A 34 2.04 -10.06 6.26
CA ARG A 34 2.02 -9.26 7.49
C ARG A 34 0.74 -8.44 7.60
N TYR A 35 0.37 -7.71 6.53
CA TYR A 35 -0.84 -6.88 6.57
C TYR A 35 -2.12 -7.71 6.60
N GLN A 36 -2.15 -8.89 5.98
CA GLN A 36 -3.25 -9.85 6.12
C GLN A 36 -3.51 -10.20 7.59
N ARG A 37 -2.45 -10.46 8.37
CA ARG A 37 -2.59 -10.74 9.81
C ARG A 37 -3.12 -9.54 10.57
N GLN A 38 -2.56 -8.35 10.32
CA GLN A 38 -3.01 -7.12 10.97
C GLN A 38 -4.47 -6.79 10.65
N CYS A 39 -4.90 -7.01 9.41
CA CYS A 39 -6.29 -6.87 9.02
C CYS A 39 -7.19 -7.87 9.74
N ASN A 40 -6.78 -9.14 9.83
CA ASN A 40 -7.53 -10.17 10.55
C ASN A 40 -7.70 -9.82 12.04
N GLU A 41 -6.64 -9.33 12.70
CA GLU A 41 -6.69 -8.89 14.10
C GLU A 41 -7.66 -7.71 14.32
N LYS A 42 -7.85 -6.87 13.31
CA LYS A 42 -8.75 -5.72 13.32
C LYS A 42 -10.12 -5.98 12.70
N HIS A 43 -10.39 -7.21 12.29
CA HIS A 43 -11.63 -7.62 11.59
C HIS A 43 -11.86 -6.82 10.30
N ILE A 44 -10.79 -6.47 9.60
CA ILE A 44 -10.82 -5.81 8.28
C ILE A 44 -10.66 -6.89 7.21
N VAL A 45 -11.55 -6.91 6.23
CA VAL A 45 -11.45 -7.82 5.09
C VAL A 45 -10.35 -7.33 4.15
N PHE A 46 -9.35 -8.17 3.87
CA PHE A 46 -8.24 -7.82 2.98
C PHE A 46 -8.25 -8.68 1.71
N HIS A 47 -8.54 -8.07 0.58
CA HIS A 47 -8.53 -8.69 -0.73
C HIS A 47 -7.29 -8.28 -1.52
N THR A 48 -6.65 -9.25 -2.17
CA THR A 48 -5.46 -9.00 -3.00
C THR A 48 -5.60 -9.70 -4.35
N ASP A 49 -5.33 -8.98 -5.44
CA ASP A 49 -5.16 -9.51 -6.80
C ASP A 49 -3.82 -8.99 -7.35
N ILE A 50 -2.79 -9.80 -7.24
CA ILE A 50 -1.44 -9.45 -7.66
C ILE A 50 -1.08 -10.33 -8.86
N ARG A 51 -1.01 -9.75 -10.04
CA ARG A 51 -0.61 -10.46 -11.25
C ARG A 51 0.87 -10.79 -11.22
N SER A 52 1.21 -11.98 -11.72
CA SER A 52 2.60 -12.45 -11.79
C SER A 52 3.47 -11.49 -12.60
N ASP A 53 4.75 -11.44 -12.25
CA ASP A 53 5.79 -10.67 -12.96
C ASP A 53 5.56 -9.14 -13.03
N THR A 54 4.71 -8.59 -12.14
CA THR A 54 4.38 -7.16 -12.18
C THR A 54 5.42 -6.26 -11.51
N VAL A 55 6.07 -6.72 -10.43
CA VAL A 55 6.93 -5.85 -9.59
C VAL A 55 8.42 -6.21 -9.67
N GLN A 56 8.83 -7.05 -10.61
CA GLN A 56 10.20 -7.57 -10.70
C GLN A 56 11.26 -6.48 -10.93
N ASN A 57 10.91 -5.41 -11.62
CA ASN A 57 11.81 -4.30 -11.94
C ASN A 57 11.77 -3.16 -10.92
N ILE A 58 11.10 -3.36 -9.79
CA ILE A 58 11.09 -2.41 -8.67
C ILE A 58 12.14 -2.86 -7.65
N TYR A 59 13.04 -1.96 -7.25
CA TYR A 59 14.02 -2.27 -6.21
C TYR A 59 13.30 -2.60 -4.88
N GLN A 60 13.82 -3.60 -4.15
CA GLN A 60 13.22 -4.07 -2.89
C GLN A 60 12.98 -2.95 -1.87
N HIS A 61 13.90 -2.01 -1.79
CA HIS A 61 13.77 -0.84 -0.92
C HIS A 61 12.57 0.04 -1.31
N ASP A 62 12.40 0.32 -2.60
CA ASP A 62 11.31 1.15 -3.10
C ASP A 62 9.96 0.43 -2.97
N LEU A 63 9.95 -0.88 -3.25
CA LEU A 63 8.79 -1.75 -3.08
C LEU A 63 8.33 -1.76 -1.62
N THR A 64 9.26 -1.95 -0.68
CA THR A 64 8.97 -1.90 0.75
C THR A 64 8.45 -0.52 1.16
N SER A 65 9.13 0.55 0.75
CA SER A 65 8.71 1.92 1.05
C SER A 65 7.31 2.23 0.51
N LEU A 66 7.03 1.82 -0.73
CA LEU A 66 5.75 2.07 -1.38
C LEU A 66 4.61 1.31 -0.71
N PHE A 67 4.70 -0.03 -0.66
CA PHE A 67 3.60 -0.86 -0.19
C PHE A 67 3.35 -0.73 1.30
N CYS A 68 4.39 -0.59 2.14
CA CYS A 68 4.17 -0.38 3.57
C CYS A 68 3.47 0.96 3.84
N ASN A 69 3.86 2.05 3.18
CA ASN A 69 3.19 3.34 3.38
C ASN A 69 1.75 3.33 2.86
N LEU A 70 1.49 2.68 1.73
CA LEU A 70 0.13 2.52 1.18
C LEU A 70 -0.76 1.73 2.16
N LEU A 71 -0.29 0.57 2.60
CA LEU A 71 -1.07 -0.33 3.45
C LEU A 71 -1.22 0.19 4.88
N ASP A 72 -0.22 0.90 5.43
CA ASP A 72 -0.36 1.59 6.72
C ASP A 72 -1.48 2.63 6.67
N ASN A 73 -1.53 3.45 5.61
CA ASN A 73 -2.57 4.45 5.43
C ASN A 73 -3.96 3.81 5.30
N ALA A 74 -4.07 2.73 4.51
CA ALA A 74 -5.33 2.01 4.31
C ALA A 74 -5.81 1.34 5.60
N LEU A 75 -4.92 0.64 6.31
CA LEU A 75 -5.22 -0.03 7.57
C LEU A 75 -5.73 0.96 8.62
N GLU A 76 -5.10 2.12 8.70
CA GLU A 76 -5.48 3.17 9.61
C GLU A 76 -6.83 3.79 9.27
N SER A 77 -7.09 4.05 8.00
CA SER A 77 -8.36 4.61 7.53
C SER A 77 -9.54 3.64 7.72
N ALA A 78 -9.31 2.33 7.55
CA ALA A 78 -10.33 1.30 7.69
C ALA A 78 -10.56 0.85 9.14
N ASP A 79 -9.67 1.22 10.07
CA ASP A 79 -9.75 0.81 11.47
C ASP A 79 -11.01 1.34 12.16
N ASN A 80 -11.64 0.48 12.97
CA ASN A 80 -12.87 0.79 13.72
C ASN A 80 -14.08 1.20 12.83
N ILE A 81 -14.12 0.75 11.59
CA ILE A 81 -15.28 0.85 10.72
C ILE A 81 -15.91 -0.56 10.62
N PRO A 82 -17.20 -0.74 10.97
CA PRO A 82 -17.88 -2.02 10.79
C PRO A 82 -17.83 -2.48 9.31
N ASP A 83 -17.61 -3.77 9.10
CA ASP A 83 -17.55 -4.39 7.78
C ASP A 83 -16.55 -3.73 6.82
N SER A 84 -15.48 -3.16 7.37
CA SER A 84 -14.45 -2.49 6.60
C SER A 84 -13.61 -3.45 5.76
N PHE A 85 -13.09 -2.92 4.68
CA PHE A 85 -12.25 -3.68 3.75
C PHE A 85 -11.08 -2.87 3.21
N ILE A 86 -10.07 -3.58 2.73
CA ILE A 86 -8.95 -3.08 1.94
C ILE A 86 -8.82 -4.00 0.73
N GLU A 87 -8.77 -3.43 -0.46
CA GLU A 87 -8.59 -4.15 -1.72
C GLU A 87 -7.36 -3.62 -2.45
N LEU A 88 -6.43 -4.51 -2.78
CA LEU A 88 -5.20 -4.20 -3.48
C LEU A 88 -5.11 -4.98 -4.78
N THR A 89 -5.05 -4.27 -5.89
CA THR A 89 -4.80 -4.84 -7.22
C THR A 89 -3.47 -4.34 -7.76
N VAL A 90 -2.65 -5.25 -8.29
CA VAL A 90 -1.41 -4.92 -8.99
C VAL A 90 -1.39 -5.68 -10.31
N GLU A 91 -1.41 -4.94 -11.40
CA GLU A 91 -1.47 -5.49 -12.74
C GLU A 91 -0.51 -4.80 -13.71
N LYS A 92 -0.15 -5.49 -14.77
CA LYS A 92 0.59 -4.94 -15.90
C LYS A 92 -0.34 -4.80 -17.09
N LYS A 93 -0.40 -3.62 -17.66
CA LYS A 93 -1.18 -3.39 -18.86
C LYS A 93 -0.47 -4.04 -20.07
N GLU A 94 -1.20 -4.86 -20.83
CA GLU A 94 -0.65 -5.50 -22.05
C GLU A 94 -0.10 -4.45 -23.02
N ASN A 95 1.06 -4.78 -23.60
CA ASN A 95 1.77 -3.91 -24.55
C ASN A 95 2.11 -2.50 -24.02
N SER A 96 2.25 -2.37 -22.72
CA SER A 96 2.58 -1.11 -22.04
C SER A 96 3.77 -1.30 -21.09
N PRO A 97 4.65 -0.29 -20.98
CA PRO A 97 5.73 -0.32 -19.98
C PRO A 97 5.24 0.02 -18.58
N PHE A 98 3.92 0.16 -18.35
CA PHE A 98 3.38 0.57 -17.08
C PHE A 98 2.77 -0.60 -16.31
N ILE A 99 3.04 -0.61 -15.01
CA ILE A 99 2.22 -1.33 -14.02
C ILE A 99 1.22 -0.37 -13.40
N ILE A 100 0.09 -0.92 -12.98
CA ILE A 100 -0.97 -0.19 -12.30
C ILE A 100 -1.14 -0.81 -10.91
N ILE A 101 -1.13 0.03 -9.89
CA ILE A 101 -1.43 -0.34 -8.51
C ILE A 101 -2.68 0.40 -8.11
N ILE A 102 -3.71 -0.32 -7.69
CA ILE A 102 -4.97 0.23 -7.21
C ILE A 102 -5.18 -0.24 -5.79
N LEU A 103 -5.34 0.70 -4.88
CA LEU A 103 -5.69 0.43 -3.50
C LEU A 103 -6.99 1.15 -3.15
N ILE A 104 -7.98 0.39 -2.73
CA ILE A 104 -9.28 0.91 -2.29
C ILE A 104 -9.49 0.47 -0.85
N ASN A 105 -9.87 1.37 0.01
CA ASN A 105 -10.15 1.02 1.40
C ASN A 105 -11.35 1.79 1.95
N SER A 106 -12.04 1.19 2.91
CA SER A 106 -13.05 1.87 3.70
C SER A 106 -12.46 3.10 4.37
N CYS A 107 -13.18 4.22 4.33
CA CYS A 107 -12.76 5.48 4.92
C CYS A 107 -13.98 6.22 5.47
N ARG A 108 -13.89 6.67 6.73
CA ARG A 108 -15.05 7.23 7.46
C ARG A 108 -15.49 8.60 6.96
N SER A 109 -14.55 9.39 6.44
CA SER A 109 -14.82 10.79 6.04
C SER A 109 -13.81 11.28 5.02
N THR A 110 -14.22 12.28 4.26
CA THR A 110 -13.35 12.94 3.29
C THR A 110 -12.10 13.49 3.96
N PRO A 111 -10.89 13.12 3.53
CA PRO A 111 -9.65 13.72 4.00
C PRO A 111 -9.57 15.21 3.62
N VAL A 112 -8.77 15.97 4.37
CA VAL A 112 -8.37 17.31 3.92
C VAL A 112 -7.24 17.15 2.91
N TYR A 113 -7.32 17.89 1.81
CA TYR A 113 -6.33 17.83 0.73
C TYR A 113 -5.43 19.07 0.76
N ASP A 114 -4.18 18.89 0.38
CA ASP A 114 -3.22 19.96 0.16
C ASP A 114 -3.42 20.63 -1.23
N GLN A 115 -2.55 21.60 -1.55
CA GLN A 115 -2.59 22.32 -2.84
C GLN A 115 -2.29 21.41 -4.04
N ASP A 116 -1.62 20.28 -3.82
CA ASP A 116 -1.31 19.28 -4.85
C ASP A 116 -2.44 18.24 -5.00
N GLY A 117 -3.55 18.38 -4.26
CA GLY A 117 -4.67 17.45 -4.27
C GLY A 117 -4.37 16.13 -3.54
N LEU A 118 -3.42 16.12 -2.61
CA LEU A 118 -3.09 14.95 -1.79
C LEU A 118 -3.60 15.11 -0.37
N PRO A 119 -4.02 13.98 0.27
CA PRO A 119 -4.56 14.05 1.63
C PRO A 119 -3.49 14.48 2.64
N VAL A 120 -3.90 15.38 3.53
CA VAL A 120 -3.07 15.87 4.64
C VAL A 120 -3.35 15.02 5.87
N SER A 121 -2.30 14.49 6.49
CA SER A 121 -2.43 13.78 7.75
C SER A 121 -2.70 14.76 8.90
N HIS A 122 -3.84 14.59 9.58
CA HIS A 122 -4.23 15.41 10.75
C HIS A 122 -3.68 14.92 12.10
N LYS A 123 -2.76 13.94 12.12
CA LYS A 123 -2.32 13.39 13.40
C LYS A 123 -1.47 14.33 14.21
N ALA A 124 -1.90 14.54 15.46
CA ALA A 124 -1.25 15.35 16.47
C ALA A 124 0.16 14.88 16.88
N ASN A 125 0.58 13.69 16.47
CA ASN A 125 1.92 13.17 16.72
C ASN A 125 2.86 13.57 15.59
N LYS A 126 3.45 14.74 15.73
CA LYS A 126 4.38 15.41 14.81
C LYS A 126 5.67 14.65 14.44
N GLY A 127 5.85 13.39 14.84
CA GLY A 127 7.11 12.65 14.67
C GLY A 127 7.13 11.58 13.57
N ARG A 128 6.00 11.07 13.08
CA ARG A 128 5.99 9.87 12.21
C ARG A 128 5.13 9.91 10.95
N HIS A 129 4.17 10.83 10.78
CA HIS A 129 3.09 10.66 9.80
C HIS A 129 3.01 11.66 8.62
N GLY A 130 3.86 12.66 8.53
CA GLY A 130 3.97 13.49 7.31
C GLY A 130 4.84 12.86 6.22
N PHE A 131 5.46 11.71 6.50
CA PHE A 131 6.45 11.10 5.59
C PHE A 131 5.88 10.03 4.66
N GLY A 132 4.73 9.43 4.98
CA GLY A 132 4.16 8.33 4.20
C GLY A 132 3.83 8.72 2.76
N ILE A 133 3.02 9.76 2.57
CA ILE A 133 2.64 10.24 1.24
C ILE A 133 3.84 10.83 0.49
N LYS A 134 4.75 11.53 1.19
CA LYS A 134 5.99 12.03 0.58
C LYS A 134 6.88 10.88 0.08
N SER A 135 6.96 9.79 0.84
CA SER A 135 7.70 8.59 0.43
C SER A 135 7.06 7.92 -0.78
N ILE A 136 5.72 7.81 -0.82
CA ILE A 136 4.97 7.32 -1.98
C ILE A 136 5.28 8.20 -3.21
N LYS A 137 5.13 9.53 -3.09
CA LYS A 137 5.44 10.47 -4.19
C LYS A 137 6.86 10.32 -4.71
N LYS A 138 7.84 10.14 -3.81
CA LYS A 138 9.24 9.95 -4.16
C LYS A 138 9.45 8.71 -5.04
N VAL A 139 8.89 7.58 -4.63
CA VAL A 139 8.98 6.34 -5.39
C VAL A 139 8.26 6.48 -6.74
N VAL A 140 7.04 7.01 -6.75
CA VAL A 140 6.28 7.22 -8.00
C VAL A 140 7.07 8.09 -8.98
N LYS A 141 7.67 9.18 -8.51
CA LYS A 141 8.52 10.05 -9.34
C LYS A 141 9.75 9.33 -9.88
N GLN A 142 10.42 8.51 -9.05
CA GLN A 142 11.60 7.75 -9.44
C GLN A 142 11.32 6.78 -10.59
N TYR A 143 10.12 6.18 -10.62
CA TYR A 143 9.67 5.28 -11.68
C TYR A 143 8.82 6.00 -12.75
N HIS A 144 8.99 7.30 -12.93
CA HIS A 144 8.30 8.11 -13.96
C HIS A 144 6.79 7.85 -14.02
N GLY A 145 6.20 7.65 -12.85
CA GLY A 145 4.82 7.28 -12.67
C GLY A 145 3.89 8.45 -12.39
N ASN A 146 2.64 8.12 -12.13
CA ASN A 146 1.61 9.06 -11.69
C ASN A 146 0.92 8.55 -10.43
N LEU A 147 0.48 9.47 -9.57
CA LEU A 147 -0.24 9.20 -8.33
C LEU A 147 -1.55 9.99 -8.33
N GLN A 148 -2.65 9.29 -8.13
CA GLN A 148 -3.97 9.89 -7.94
C GLN A 148 -4.58 9.34 -6.65
N MET A 149 -5.12 10.22 -5.81
CA MET A 149 -5.79 9.90 -4.57
C MET A 149 -7.10 10.67 -4.47
N TYR A 150 -8.20 10.00 -4.15
CA TYR A 150 -9.49 10.65 -3.96
C TYR A 150 -10.40 9.85 -3.04
N TYR A 151 -11.36 10.54 -2.46
CA TYR A 151 -12.43 9.96 -1.66
C TYR A 151 -13.73 9.91 -2.45
N ASP A 152 -14.39 8.77 -2.41
CA ASP A 152 -15.71 8.58 -2.99
C ASP A 152 -16.77 8.64 -1.87
N ASN A 153 -17.59 9.69 -1.90
CA ASN A 153 -18.64 9.92 -0.91
C ASN A 153 -19.77 8.88 -0.99
N ASP A 154 -20.05 8.37 -2.17
CA ASP A 154 -21.19 7.46 -2.38
C ASP A 154 -20.90 6.09 -1.77
N SER A 155 -19.67 5.61 -1.91
CA SER A 155 -19.23 4.32 -1.36
C SER A 155 -18.59 4.40 0.02
N GLY A 156 -18.19 5.59 0.48
CA GLY A 156 -17.42 5.75 1.72
C GLY A 156 -16.03 5.14 1.65
N THR A 157 -15.39 5.22 0.47
CA THR A 157 -14.09 4.60 0.22
C THR A 157 -13.04 5.62 -0.22
N PHE A 158 -11.80 5.32 0.11
CA PHE A 158 -10.65 6.07 -0.36
C PHE A 158 -9.91 5.26 -1.44
N HIS A 159 -9.60 5.93 -2.53
CA HIS A 159 -8.97 5.34 -3.70
C HIS A 159 -7.57 5.90 -3.91
N THR A 160 -6.60 5.03 -4.09
CA THR A 160 -5.24 5.36 -4.49
C THR A 160 -4.91 4.62 -5.78
N ILE A 161 -4.58 5.33 -6.83
CA ILE A 161 -4.22 4.79 -8.13
C ILE A 161 -2.81 5.25 -8.47
N ILE A 162 -1.92 4.30 -8.70
CA ILE A 162 -0.52 4.54 -9.05
C ILE A 162 -0.21 3.85 -10.37
N THR A 163 0.45 4.57 -11.27
CA THR A 163 1.12 3.97 -12.41
C THR A 163 2.62 4.10 -12.23
N LEU A 164 3.40 3.06 -12.53
CA LEU A 164 4.85 3.10 -12.53
C LEU A 164 5.36 2.58 -13.89
N LYS A 165 6.34 3.26 -14.45
CA LYS A 165 7.01 2.81 -15.67
C LYS A 165 8.12 1.81 -15.32
N GLN A 166 8.10 0.68 -15.98
CA GLN A 166 9.14 -0.35 -15.88
C GLN A 166 10.10 -0.33 -17.09
#